data_674b722ca80e3698bdff0877c4b07386
#
_entry.id   674b722ca80e3698bdff0877c4b07386
#
_cell.length_a   1.000
_cell.length_b   1.000
_cell.length_c   1.000
_cell.angle_alpha   90.00
_cell.angle_beta   90.00
_cell.angle_gamma   90.00
#
_symmetry.space_group_name_H-M   'P 1'
#
loop_
_entity.id
_entity.type
_entity.pdbx_description
1 polymer ?
#
loop_
_entity_poly.entity_id
_entity_poly.type
_entity_poly.pdbx_seq_one_letter_code
_entity_poly.pdbx_strand_id
1 'polypeptide(L)'
;VPAANTVTTAWELSRFFEVMRCGGELDGVRVMEADTIRQALVERSHLEVDLSLGFPTRFSDGLMLGAKVVSIYGLDSQHAFGHLGFTNMLAWADPERAISVAVLNSGKPIVYPEVFRFLGTMQNITAVMPKVPESEWVL
;
A
#
# COMPACT_ATOMS: atom_id res chain seq x y z
N VAL A 1 4.18 -6.54 20.66
CA VAL A 1 3.80 -7.16 19.38
C VAL A 1 4.39 -6.30 18.27
N PRO A 2 5.28 -6.83 17.40
CA PRO A 2 5.95 -6.04 16.39
C PRO A 2 5.02 -5.24 15.48
N ALA A 3 3.90 -5.83 15.10
CA ALA A 3 2.91 -5.21 14.20
C ALA A 3 2.06 -4.09 14.84
N ALA A 4 2.24 -3.77 16.11
CA ALA A 4 1.40 -2.84 16.83
C ALA A 4 2.17 -1.91 17.78
N ASN A 5 3.43 -1.62 17.48
CA ASN A 5 4.29 -0.81 18.34
C ASN A 5 4.85 0.45 17.67
N THR A 6 4.42 0.74 16.46
CA THR A 6 4.82 1.98 15.77
C THR A 6 3.90 3.12 16.16
N VAL A 7 4.49 4.23 16.60
CA VAL A 7 3.79 5.50 16.82
C VAL A 7 4.23 6.45 15.72
N THR A 8 3.29 6.91 14.91
CA THR A 8 3.57 7.72 13.73
C THR A 8 2.40 8.62 13.39
N THR A 9 2.63 9.59 12.54
CA THR A 9 1.59 10.39 11.88
C THR A 9 1.30 9.87 10.49
N ALA A 10 0.16 10.24 9.90
CA ALA A 10 -0.13 9.90 8.50
C ALA A 10 0.94 10.46 7.54
N TRP A 11 1.45 11.64 7.83
CA TRP A 11 2.53 12.25 7.06
C TRP A 11 3.81 11.41 7.07
N GLU A 12 4.30 11.04 8.24
CA GLU A 12 5.52 10.22 8.38
C GLU A 12 5.35 8.84 7.72
N LEU A 13 4.19 8.22 7.90
CA LEU A 13 3.90 6.92 7.31
C LEU A 13 3.83 6.99 5.78
N SER A 14 3.21 8.03 5.21
CA SER A 14 3.23 8.23 3.75
C SER A 14 4.65 8.45 3.23
N ARG A 15 5.49 9.19 3.95
CA ARG A 15 6.91 9.39 3.57
C ARG A 15 7.71 8.09 3.62
N PHE A 16 7.43 7.18 4.55
CA PHE A 16 8.05 5.86 4.55
C PHE A 16 7.75 5.10 3.24
N PHE A 17 6.48 5.10 2.82
CA PHE A 17 6.10 4.47 1.55
C PHE A 17 6.65 5.24 0.34
N GLU A 18 6.81 6.56 0.44
CA GLU A 18 7.46 7.37 -0.60
C GLU A 18 8.95 7.01 -0.75
N VAL A 19 9.68 6.82 0.35
CA VAL A 19 11.06 6.30 0.31
C VAL A 19 11.11 4.98 -0.45
N MET A 20 10.19 4.05 -0.18
CA MET A 20 10.14 2.78 -0.89
C MET A 20 9.84 2.99 -2.38
N ARG A 21 8.83 3.81 -2.72
CA ARG A 21 8.47 4.12 -4.11
C ARG A 21 9.64 4.73 -4.89
N CYS A 22 10.42 5.56 -4.24
CA CYS A 22 11.61 6.21 -4.80
C CYS A 22 12.89 5.33 -4.72
N GLY A 23 12.75 4.02 -4.62
CA GLY A 23 13.91 3.11 -4.64
C GLY A 23 14.84 3.24 -3.44
N GLY A 24 14.31 3.70 -2.31
CA GLY A 24 15.04 3.82 -1.05
C GLY A 24 15.73 5.16 -0.81
N GLU A 25 15.51 6.13 -1.69
CA GLU A 25 16.07 7.48 -1.55
C GLU A 25 14.98 8.53 -1.59
N LEU A 26 15.04 9.51 -0.71
CA LEU A 26 14.12 10.63 -0.68
C LEU A 26 14.85 11.90 -0.24
N ASP A 27 14.59 12.99 -0.95
CA ASP A 27 15.20 14.31 -0.70
C ASP A 27 16.74 14.25 -0.70
N GLY A 28 17.34 13.38 -1.52
CA GLY A 28 18.78 13.19 -1.61
C GLY A 28 19.38 12.34 -0.47
N VAL A 29 18.57 11.76 0.38
CA VAL A 29 19.01 10.88 1.48
C VAL A 29 18.63 9.44 1.17
N ARG A 30 19.63 8.56 1.09
CA ARG A 30 19.42 7.12 0.96
C ARG A 30 19.15 6.49 2.33
N VAL A 31 17.99 5.87 2.44
CA VAL A 31 17.51 5.19 3.66
C VAL A 31 17.58 3.67 3.50
N MET A 32 17.34 3.16 2.30
CA MET A 32 17.35 1.73 1.97
C MET A 32 18.01 1.51 0.61
N GLU A 33 18.60 0.34 0.42
CA GLU A 33 19.07 -0.07 -0.90
C GLU A 33 17.89 -0.47 -1.80
N ALA A 34 17.94 -0.07 -3.07
CA ALA A 34 16.90 -0.39 -4.03
C ALA A 34 16.69 -1.91 -4.20
N ASP A 35 17.76 -2.69 -4.14
CA ASP A 35 17.69 -4.17 -4.19
C ASP A 35 16.94 -4.74 -3.00
N THR A 36 17.10 -4.17 -1.82
CA THR A 36 16.36 -4.59 -0.62
C THR A 36 14.87 -4.39 -0.82
N ILE A 37 14.47 -3.25 -1.39
CA ILE A 37 13.05 -2.97 -1.67
C ILE A 37 12.53 -3.92 -2.76
N ARG A 38 13.26 -4.11 -3.85
CA ARG A 38 12.88 -5.06 -4.91
C ARG A 38 12.68 -6.48 -4.36
N GLN A 39 13.56 -6.94 -3.49
CA GLN A 39 13.42 -8.24 -2.83
C GLN A 39 12.19 -8.29 -1.91
N ALA A 40 11.95 -7.24 -1.12
CA ALA A 40 10.78 -7.15 -0.25
C ALA A 40 9.44 -7.15 -1.02
N LEU A 41 9.45 -6.72 -2.29
CA LEU A 41 8.28 -6.69 -3.15
C LEU A 41 8.09 -7.95 -4.02
N VAL A 42 9.01 -8.92 -3.94
CA VAL A 42 8.84 -10.19 -4.66
C VAL A 42 7.59 -10.90 -4.17
N GLU A 43 6.67 -11.17 -5.10
CA GLU A 43 5.43 -11.87 -4.78
C GLU A 43 5.71 -13.28 -4.25
N ARG A 44 5.08 -13.62 -3.13
CA ARG A 44 5.19 -14.93 -2.46
C ARG A 44 3.88 -15.70 -2.48
N SER A 45 2.75 -15.00 -2.48
CA SER A 45 1.42 -15.59 -2.52
C SER A 45 0.60 -14.87 -3.58
N HIS A 46 0.01 -15.62 -4.52
CA HIS A 46 -0.73 -15.09 -5.65
C HIS A 46 -2.22 -15.37 -5.53
N LEU A 47 -3.01 -14.35 -5.22
CA LEU A 47 -4.48 -14.41 -5.17
C LEU A 47 -5.03 -15.56 -4.30
N GLU A 48 -4.31 -15.93 -3.26
CA GLU A 48 -4.83 -16.85 -2.26
C GLU A 48 -5.90 -16.14 -1.41
N VAL A 49 -6.93 -16.89 -1.02
CA VAL A 49 -7.99 -16.34 -0.18
C VAL A 49 -7.44 -16.08 1.22
N ASP A 50 -7.32 -14.81 1.58
CA ASP A 50 -7.03 -14.41 2.95
C ASP A 50 -8.29 -14.61 3.80
N LEU A 51 -8.23 -15.56 4.72
CA LEU A 51 -9.38 -15.89 5.58
C LEU A 51 -9.74 -14.78 6.58
N SER A 52 -8.81 -13.86 6.86
CA SER A 52 -9.06 -12.72 7.73
C SER A 52 -9.79 -11.59 7.00
N LEU A 53 -9.51 -11.42 5.72
CA LEU A 53 -10.10 -10.38 4.87
C LEU A 53 -11.31 -10.89 4.07
N GLY A 54 -11.40 -12.20 3.86
CA GLY A 54 -12.49 -12.83 3.13
C GLY A 54 -12.42 -12.67 1.61
N PHE A 55 -11.27 -12.27 1.04
CA PHE A 55 -11.09 -12.14 -0.41
C PHE A 55 -9.66 -12.48 -0.84
N PRO A 56 -9.46 -12.78 -2.15
CA PRO A 56 -8.14 -13.10 -2.67
C PRO A 56 -7.20 -11.90 -2.58
N THR A 57 -5.99 -12.13 -2.06
CA THR A 57 -4.95 -11.13 -1.91
C THR A 57 -3.63 -11.61 -2.48
N ARG A 58 -2.76 -10.68 -2.80
CA ARG A 58 -1.38 -10.95 -3.18
C ARG A 58 -0.47 -10.43 -2.08
N PHE A 59 0.51 -11.23 -1.69
CA PHE A 59 1.48 -10.85 -0.66
C PHE A 59 2.92 -11.03 -1.14
N SER A 60 3.78 -10.15 -0.67
CA SER A 60 5.22 -10.34 -0.59
C SER A 60 5.62 -10.82 0.82
N ASP A 61 6.89 -10.73 1.18
CA ASP A 61 7.37 -11.17 2.50
C ASP A 61 6.82 -10.33 3.68
N GLY A 62 6.25 -9.16 3.43
CA GLY A 62 5.71 -8.32 4.51
C GLY A 62 4.74 -7.25 4.04
N LEU A 63 4.39 -7.25 2.74
CA LEU A 63 3.50 -6.25 2.17
C LEU A 63 2.36 -6.92 1.41
N MET A 64 1.20 -6.30 1.44
CA MET A 64 0.11 -6.61 0.54
C MET A 64 0.41 -5.97 -0.81
N LEU A 65 0.20 -6.71 -1.89
CA LEU A 65 0.44 -6.25 -3.25
C LEU A 65 -0.89 -5.91 -3.93
N GLY A 66 -0.86 -4.92 -4.79
CA GLY A 66 -2.00 -4.54 -5.61
C GLY A 66 -2.36 -5.59 -6.66
N ALA A 67 -3.45 -5.37 -7.38
CA ALA A 67 -3.90 -6.26 -8.44
C ALA A 67 -4.46 -5.47 -9.63
N LYS A 68 -4.44 -6.10 -10.80
CA LYS A 68 -4.91 -5.48 -12.05
C LYS A 68 -6.39 -5.18 -12.03
N VAL A 69 -7.20 -6.03 -11.40
CA VAL A 69 -8.66 -5.85 -11.41
C VAL A 69 -9.12 -5.15 -10.14
N VAL A 70 -8.97 -5.79 -8.99
CA VAL A 70 -9.41 -5.27 -7.69
C VAL A 70 -8.35 -5.52 -6.63
N SER A 71 -8.03 -4.50 -5.86
CA SER A 71 -7.21 -4.63 -4.66
C SER A 71 -7.75 -3.71 -3.55
N ILE A 72 -7.17 -3.80 -2.36
CA ILE A 72 -7.48 -2.88 -1.26
C ILE A 72 -7.08 -1.42 -1.57
N TYR A 73 -6.24 -1.21 -2.57
CA TYR A 73 -5.78 0.11 -3.02
C TYR A 73 -6.66 0.70 -4.12
N GLY A 74 -7.60 -0.08 -4.66
CA GLY A 74 -8.51 0.31 -5.73
C GLY A 74 -8.35 -0.56 -6.99
N LEU A 75 -9.02 -0.17 -8.05
CA LEU A 75 -8.94 -0.83 -9.35
C LEU A 75 -7.64 -0.46 -10.07
N ASP A 76 -7.17 -1.37 -10.91
CA ASP A 76 -6.03 -1.14 -11.81
C ASP A 76 -4.80 -0.57 -11.08
N SER A 77 -4.43 -1.23 -9.98
CA SER A 77 -3.33 -0.86 -9.09
C SER A 77 -2.32 -2.01 -8.93
N GLN A 78 -1.95 -2.64 -10.04
CA GLN A 78 -1.15 -3.89 -10.04
C GLN A 78 0.19 -3.76 -9.33
N HIS A 79 0.84 -2.60 -9.44
CA HIS A 79 2.16 -2.33 -8.87
C HIS A 79 2.11 -1.60 -7.52
N ALA A 80 0.90 -1.32 -7.01
CA ALA A 80 0.75 -0.78 -5.68
C ALA A 80 1.19 -1.79 -4.62
N PHE A 81 1.77 -1.30 -3.54
CA PHE A 81 2.21 -2.10 -2.41
C PHE A 81 2.08 -1.33 -1.10
N GLY A 82 1.73 -2.01 -0.05
CA GLY A 82 1.52 -1.41 1.26
C GLY A 82 0.98 -2.40 2.26
N HIS A 83 0.28 -1.95 3.27
CA HIS A 83 -0.35 -2.85 4.23
C HIS A 83 -1.59 -2.25 4.89
N LEU A 84 -2.60 -3.09 5.08
CA LEU A 84 -3.79 -2.79 5.87
C LEU A 84 -3.54 -3.15 7.33
N GLY A 85 -3.71 -2.20 8.23
CA GLY A 85 -3.70 -2.44 9.67
C GLY A 85 -5.07 -2.87 10.21
N PHE A 86 -5.07 -3.48 11.38
CA PHE A 86 -6.25 -4.09 12.01
C PHE A 86 -7.43 -3.11 12.25
N THR A 87 -7.18 -1.82 12.33
CA THR A 87 -8.20 -0.80 12.61
C THR A 87 -8.53 0.06 11.39
N ASN A 88 -8.50 -0.52 10.18
CA ASN A 88 -8.68 0.20 8.92
C ASN A 88 -7.70 1.39 8.76
N MET A 89 -6.50 1.21 9.21
CA MET A 89 -5.37 2.06 8.88
C MET A 89 -4.70 1.46 7.64
N LEU A 90 -4.56 2.24 6.60
CA LEU A 90 -3.94 1.79 5.36
C LEU A 90 -2.85 2.75 4.95
N ALA A 91 -1.71 2.19 4.57
CA ALA A 91 -0.68 2.97 3.90
C ALA A 91 -0.10 2.17 2.73
N TRP A 92 0.15 2.87 1.63
CA TRP A 92 0.67 2.25 0.41
C TRP A 92 1.42 3.24 -0.47
N ALA A 93 2.17 2.72 -1.40
CA ALA A 93 2.68 3.44 -2.55
C ALA A 93 2.12 2.84 -3.85
N ASP A 94 1.94 3.66 -4.85
CA ASP A 94 1.57 3.26 -6.20
C ASP A 94 2.55 3.89 -7.21
N PRO A 95 3.53 3.12 -7.69
CA PRO A 95 4.47 3.60 -8.69
C PRO A 95 3.82 4.04 -10.00
N GLU A 96 2.73 3.39 -10.41
CA GLU A 96 2.01 3.72 -11.64
C GLU A 96 1.37 5.10 -11.60
N ARG A 97 1.11 5.63 -10.40
CA ARG A 97 0.49 6.96 -10.18
C ARG A 97 1.43 7.95 -9.53
N ALA A 98 2.66 7.54 -9.25
CA ALA A 98 3.66 8.33 -8.54
C ALA A 98 3.15 8.91 -7.20
N ILE A 99 2.38 8.11 -6.43
CA ILE A 99 1.83 8.52 -5.14
C ILE A 99 2.25 7.61 -4.00
N SER A 100 2.28 8.20 -2.82
CA SER A 100 2.29 7.48 -1.54
C SER A 100 1.18 8.04 -0.65
N VAL A 101 0.46 7.15 0.02
CA VAL A 101 -0.74 7.50 0.77
C VAL A 101 -0.72 6.84 2.13
N ALA A 102 -1.18 7.54 3.15
CA ALA A 102 -1.48 6.97 4.44
C ALA A 102 -2.81 7.49 4.98
N VAL A 103 -3.67 6.59 5.38
CA VAL A 103 -4.96 6.89 6.00
C VAL A 103 -4.98 6.28 7.38
N LEU A 104 -4.99 7.14 8.39
CA LEU A 104 -5.09 6.75 9.79
C LEU A 104 -6.43 7.19 10.34
N ASN A 105 -7.08 6.32 11.09
CA ASN A 105 -8.32 6.64 11.77
C ASN A 105 -8.35 6.03 13.18
N SER A 106 -9.22 6.52 14.04
CA SER A 106 -9.43 6.01 15.40
C SER A 106 -10.60 5.03 15.49
N GLY A 107 -11.35 4.81 14.42
CA GLY A 107 -12.46 3.86 14.37
C GLY A 107 -11.96 2.41 14.31
N LYS A 108 -12.81 1.49 14.72
CA LYS A 108 -12.53 0.03 14.67
C LYS A 108 -13.66 -0.72 13.96
N PRO A 109 -13.96 -0.41 12.70
CA PRO A 109 -14.95 -1.19 11.96
C PRO A 109 -14.30 -2.51 11.53
N ILE A 110 -14.59 -3.59 12.24
CA ILE A 110 -13.99 -4.90 11.96
C ILE A 110 -14.78 -5.63 10.87
N VAL A 111 -16.09 -5.47 10.80
CA VAL A 111 -16.96 -6.06 9.73
C VAL A 111 -18.28 -5.28 9.71
N TYR A 112 -18.35 -4.15 9.01
CA TYR A 112 -19.57 -3.36 8.95
C TYR A 112 -19.66 -2.56 7.64
N PRO A 113 -20.76 -1.90 7.33
CA PRO A 113 -20.91 -1.06 6.14
C PRO A 113 -19.82 -0.02 5.94
N GLU A 114 -19.15 0.38 7.01
CA GLU A 114 -18.01 1.32 7.00
C GLU A 114 -16.81 0.79 6.23
N VAL A 115 -16.59 -0.52 6.19
CA VAL A 115 -15.52 -1.15 5.39
C VAL A 115 -15.71 -0.83 3.90
N PHE A 116 -16.94 -0.90 3.40
CA PHE A 116 -17.25 -0.55 2.02
C PHE A 116 -17.02 0.93 1.73
N ARG A 117 -17.31 1.82 2.68
CA ARG A 117 -16.99 3.25 2.57
C ARG A 117 -15.49 3.48 2.57
N PHE A 118 -14.75 2.78 3.42
CA PHE A 118 -13.30 2.84 3.47
C PHE A 118 -12.69 2.39 2.13
N LEU A 119 -13.08 1.22 1.62
CA LEU A 119 -12.62 0.73 0.31
C LEU A 119 -13.05 1.67 -0.83
N GLY A 120 -14.26 2.23 -0.77
CA GLY A 120 -14.71 3.27 -1.71
C GLY A 120 -13.85 4.52 -1.68
N THR A 121 -13.36 4.93 -0.50
CA THR A 121 -12.41 6.06 -0.39
C THR A 121 -11.09 5.74 -1.07
N MET A 122 -10.54 4.54 -0.87
CA MET A 122 -9.31 4.11 -1.54
C MET A 122 -9.49 4.08 -3.06
N GLN A 123 -10.61 3.51 -3.52
CA GLN A 123 -10.98 3.52 -4.93
C GLN A 123 -11.04 4.93 -5.51
N ASN A 124 -11.63 5.88 -4.79
CA ASN A 124 -11.73 7.26 -5.25
C ASN A 124 -10.36 7.95 -5.33
N ILE A 125 -9.47 7.72 -4.36
CA ILE A 125 -8.10 8.24 -4.40
C ILE A 125 -7.41 7.74 -5.67
N THR A 126 -7.42 6.43 -5.90
CA THR A 126 -6.79 5.81 -7.06
C THR A 126 -7.43 6.26 -8.38
N ALA A 127 -8.75 6.43 -8.42
CA ALA A 127 -9.47 6.81 -9.64
C ALA A 127 -9.21 8.26 -10.09
N VAL A 128 -8.93 9.18 -9.15
CA VAL A 128 -8.65 10.59 -9.49
C VAL A 128 -7.19 10.86 -9.81
N MET A 129 -6.30 9.93 -9.48
CA MET A 129 -4.86 10.07 -9.74
C MET A 129 -4.51 9.45 -11.10
N PRO A 130 -4.06 10.23 -12.09
CA PRO A 130 -3.68 9.70 -13.39
C PRO A 130 -2.42 8.83 -13.28
N LYS A 131 -2.33 7.81 -14.13
CA LYS A 131 -1.09 7.05 -14.27
C LYS A 131 -0.02 7.90 -14.97
N VAL A 132 1.21 7.76 -14.50
CA VAL A 132 2.38 8.34 -15.13
C VAL A 132 3.03 7.34 -16.10
N PRO A 133 3.82 7.81 -17.08
CA PRO A 133 4.59 6.93 -17.95
C PRO A 133 5.50 5.99 -17.16
N GLU A 134 5.68 4.76 -17.64
CA GLU A 134 6.56 3.77 -17.01
C GLU A 134 8.01 4.26 -16.85
N SER A 135 8.45 5.16 -17.73
CA SER A 135 9.76 5.80 -17.65
C SER A 135 9.96 6.68 -16.40
N GLU A 136 8.88 7.01 -15.69
CA GLU A 136 8.90 7.79 -14.45
C GLU A 136 8.87 6.89 -13.19
N TRP A 137 8.72 5.59 -13.36
CA TRP A 137 8.79 4.66 -12.24
C TRP A 137 10.24 4.47 -11.80
N VAL A 138 10.44 4.38 -10.50
CA VAL A 138 11.79 4.25 -9.90
C VAL A 138 12.10 2.80 -9.50
N LEU A 139 11.07 1.95 -9.32
CA LEU A 139 11.18 0.55 -8.90
C LEU A 139 10.86 -0.42 -10.03
#